data_3b50f0d8a28affcbfa6a4314c341754a
#
_entry.id   3b50f0d8a28affcbfa6a4314c341754a
#
_cell.length_a   1.000
_cell.length_b   1.000
_cell.length_c   1.000
_cell.angle_alpha   90.00
_cell.angle_beta   90.00
_cell.angle_gamma   90.00
#
_symmetry.space_group_name_H-M   'P 1'
#
loop_
_entity.id
_entity.type
_entity.pdbx_description
1 polymer ?
#
loop_
_entity_poly.entity_id
_entity_poly.type
_entity_poly.pdbx_seq_one_letter_code
_entity_poly.pdbx_strand_id
1 'polypeptide(L)'
;MGSSDRGIRLRTAARTNTGQVRENNEDHIHLWAEDDFALAIVADGMGGAAAGEEASQIAVDSVRAALEAPQEHGDRDFLNAMSIEYIAQQLCDAIRTANLRIVERASSNPELRGMGTTVTMVFVRGTEAIFTHVGDSRAYLINGRDRFITQITADHSFVEALVAAGHITHEQAEEHPMRNVLYRALGQSDDIDVDVYETRLRPGDRLLLCSDGLTRHVKPHEIADVVLSDEEPELASEALIDLANSRGGEDNVSVIIILVEATDPERYREQERAASIDDTLVLPESPIIEALKLERSAQDDPEDTLKLDEIFNLRRASLPRDGQASESPTAAHPAHSGEGRDRLPNG
;
A
#
# COMPACT_ATOMS: atom_id res chain seq x y z
N MET A 1 4.48 -20.22 31.18
CA MET A 1 4.03 -21.57 30.89
C MET A 1 2.69 -21.51 30.19
N GLY A 2 2.60 -21.94 28.96
CA GLY A 2 1.38 -22.01 28.16
C GLY A 2 1.55 -21.38 26.81
N SER A 3 2.56 -21.80 26.01
CA SER A 3 2.45 -21.70 24.55
C SER A 3 1.21 -22.52 24.21
N SER A 4 0.09 -21.87 23.89
CA SER A 4 -1.05 -22.55 23.29
C SER A 4 -0.55 -23.02 21.92
N ASP A 5 -0.29 -24.33 21.81
CA ASP A 5 -0.03 -24.98 20.53
C ASP A 5 -1.24 -24.76 19.65
N ARG A 6 -1.19 -23.69 18.83
CA ARG A 6 -2.26 -23.32 17.88
C ARG A 6 -2.24 -24.22 16.65
N GLY A 7 -1.41 -25.24 16.66
CA GLY A 7 -1.33 -26.26 15.62
C GLY A 7 -0.62 -25.81 14.35
N ILE A 8 -0.09 -24.56 14.30
CA ILE A 8 0.69 -24.06 13.17
C ILE A 8 2.03 -23.47 13.59
N ARG A 9 2.93 -23.42 12.61
CA ARG A 9 4.20 -22.73 12.66
C ARG A 9 4.37 -21.91 11.38
N LEU A 10 4.95 -20.71 11.51
CA LEU A 10 5.24 -19.84 10.40
C LEU A 10 6.72 -19.94 10.00
N ARG A 11 6.97 -20.03 8.70
CA ARG A 11 8.30 -19.81 8.11
C ARG A 11 8.21 -18.60 7.21
N THR A 12 9.16 -17.70 7.30
CA THR A 12 9.03 -16.38 6.70
C THR A 12 10.32 -15.95 6.02
N ALA A 13 10.20 -15.19 4.95
CA ALA A 13 11.32 -14.49 4.33
C ALA A 13 10.90 -13.08 3.87
N ALA A 14 11.83 -12.16 3.88
CA ALA A 14 11.63 -10.79 3.39
C ALA A 14 12.84 -10.37 2.57
N ARG A 15 12.61 -9.84 1.38
CA ARG A 15 13.65 -9.30 0.49
C ARG A 15 13.18 -8.03 -0.18
N THR A 16 14.12 -7.11 -0.38
CA THR A 16 13.94 -5.92 -1.19
C THR A 16 15.13 -5.74 -2.12
N ASN A 17 14.91 -5.19 -3.30
CA ASN A 17 15.94 -4.95 -4.31
C ASN A 17 15.65 -3.65 -5.06
N THR A 18 16.68 -2.88 -5.36
CA THR A 18 16.55 -1.59 -6.07
C THR A 18 16.03 -1.75 -7.51
N GLY A 19 16.06 -2.96 -8.06
CA GLY A 19 15.80 -3.18 -9.48
C GLY A 19 17.03 -2.95 -10.34
N GLN A 20 16.82 -2.79 -11.67
CA GLN A 20 17.90 -2.63 -12.64
C GLN A 20 18.03 -1.19 -13.17
N VAL A 21 17.02 -0.35 -12.94
CA VAL A 21 16.89 0.99 -13.55
C VAL A 21 16.97 2.10 -12.50
N ARG A 22 16.41 1.90 -11.33
CA ARG A 22 16.42 2.90 -10.25
C ARG A 22 17.80 3.01 -9.61
N GLU A 23 18.19 4.21 -9.18
CA GLU A 23 19.42 4.45 -8.44
C GLU A 23 19.24 4.20 -6.94
N ASN A 24 18.05 4.50 -6.41
CA ASN A 24 17.69 4.35 -4.99
C ASN A 24 16.56 3.34 -4.81
N ASN A 25 16.49 2.78 -3.63
CA ASN A 25 15.36 1.96 -3.21
C ASN A 25 14.45 2.79 -2.31
N GLU A 26 13.27 3.14 -2.83
CA GLU A 26 12.24 3.89 -2.12
C GLU A 26 11.26 2.96 -1.38
N ASP A 27 11.37 1.63 -1.58
CA ASP A 27 10.61 0.63 -0.83
C ASP A 27 11.19 0.44 0.57
N HIS A 28 10.31 0.33 1.58
CA HIS A 28 10.66 -0.13 2.91
C HIS A 28 9.83 -1.34 3.30
N ILE A 29 10.50 -2.34 3.86
CA ILE A 29 9.86 -3.56 4.34
C ILE A 29 10.17 -3.79 5.81
N HIS A 30 9.26 -4.46 6.51
CA HIS A 30 9.50 -4.93 7.87
C HIS A 30 8.87 -6.31 8.07
N LEU A 31 9.58 -7.16 8.76
CA LEU A 31 9.12 -8.49 9.15
C LEU A 31 9.54 -8.76 10.59
N TRP A 32 8.54 -8.89 11.46
CA TRP A 32 8.71 -9.42 12.80
C TRP A 32 7.92 -10.73 12.88
N ALA A 33 8.61 -11.83 13.05
CA ALA A 33 8.00 -13.16 13.06
C ALA A 33 8.55 -14.04 14.19
N GLU A 34 7.69 -14.84 14.73
CA GLU A 34 7.96 -15.89 15.69
C GLU A 34 7.20 -17.17 15.28
N ASP A 35 7.17 -18.21 16.11
CA ASP A 35 6.63 -19.52 15.71
C ASP A 35 5.21 -19.46 15.12
N ASP A 36 4.26 -18.78 15.78
CA ASP A 36 2.84 -18.72 15.37
C ASP A 36 2.35 -17.27 15.19
N PHE A 37 3.29 -16.33 15.03
CA PHE A 37 3.03 -14.90 14.93
C PHE A 37 3.86 -14.27 13.83
N ALA A 38 3.28 -13.36 13.07
CA ALA A 38 4.01 -12.49 12.14
C ALA A 38 3.34 -11.13 11.99
N LEU A 39 4.16 -10.08 11.89
CA LEU A 39 3.81 -8.77 11.36
C LEU A 39 4.71 -8.52 10.15
N ALA A 40 4.11 -8.44 8.98
CA ALA A 40 4.81 -8.14 7.73
C ALA A 40 4.28 -6.85 7.12
N ILE A 41 5.17 -5.97 6.66
CA ILE A 41 4.84 -4.65 6.11
C ILE A 41 5.64 -4.44 4.83
N VAL A 42 4.97 -4.00 3.78
CA VAL A 42 5.56 -3.47 2.55
C VAL A 42 5.04 -2.06 2.36
N ALA A 43 5.93 -1.10 2.14
CA ALA A 43 5.63 0.30 1.87
C ALA A 43 6.46 0.75 0.67
N ASP A 44 5.79 1.15 -0.42
CA ASP A 44 6.38 1.62 -1.66
C ASP A 44 6.32 3.15 -1.69
N GLY A 45 7.48 3.78 -1.71
CA GLY A 45 7.64 5.22 -1.60
C GLY A 45 7.51 5.94 -2.93
N MET A 46 6.86 7.10 -2.93
CA MET A 46 6.66 7.92 -4.12
C MET A 46 6.96 9.40 -3.85
N GLY A 47 7.28 10.15 -4.92
CA GLY A 47 7.55 11.60 -4.83
C GLY A 47 8.98 11.99 -5.18
N GLY A 48 9.76 11.06 -5.72
CA GLY A 48 11.19 11.19 -6.05
C GLY A 48 12.09 10.65 -4.94
N ALA A 49 13.30 10.25 -5.32
CA ALA A 49 14.17 9.35 -4.56
C ALA A 49 14.26 9.62 -3.04
N ALA A 50 14.57 10.85 -2.64
CA ALA A 50 14.68 11.19 -1.22
C ALA A 50 13.31 11.30 -0.53
N ALA A 51 12.30 11.74 -1.24
CA ALA A 51 10.97 11.95 -0.69
C ALA A 51 10.20 10.64 -0.52
N GLY A 52 10.28 9.75 -1.51
CA GLY A 52 9.67 8.40 -1.44
C GLY A 52 10.30 7.55 -0.36
N GLU A 53 11.63 7.50 -0.30
CA GLU A 53 12.38 6.77 0.73
C GLU A 53 12.00 7.23 2.15
N GLU A 54 11.94 8.55 2.39
CA GLU A 54 11.56 9.09 3.70
C GLU A 54 10.09 8.77 4.04
N ALA A 55 9.18 8.81 3.06
CA ALA A 55 7.77 8.52 3.29
C ALA A 55 7.53 7.05 3.68
N SER A 56 8.09 6.11 2.94
CA SER A 56 7.98 4.68 3.22
C SER A 56 8.65 4.30 4.55
N GLN A 57 9.78 4.93 4.88
CA GLN A 57 10.45 4.79 6.18
C GLN A 57 9.54 5.26 7.33
N ILE A 58 8.95 6.48 7.23
CA ILE A 58 8.03 7.01 8.25
C ILE A 58 6.84 6.07 8.44
N ALA A 59 6.30 5.51 7.36
CA ALA A 59 5.17 4.60 7.44
C ALA A 59 5.52 3.34 8.23
N VAL A 60 6.60 2.66 7.88
CA VAL A 60 7.07 1.45 8.56
C VAL A 60 7.40 1.73 10.03
N ASP A 61 8.15 2.80 10.32
CA ASP A 61 8.55 3.14 11.69
C ASP A 61 7.34 3.52 12.56
N SER A 62 6.31 4.14 11.99
CA SER A 62 5.10 4.50 12.73
C SER A 62 4.30 3.26 13.14
N VAL A 63 4.17 2.28 12.24
CA VAL A 63 3.49 1.01 12.55
C VAL A 63 4.28 0.23 13.60
N ARG A 64 5.60 0.13 13.44
CA ARG A 64 6.48 -0.52 14.40
C ARG A 64 6.36 0.10 15.79
N ALA A 65 6.44 1.44 15.86
CA ALA A 65 6.32 2.15 17.14
C ALA A 65 4.97 1.91 17.82
N ALA A 66 3.89 1.71 17.08
CA ALA A 66 2.56 1.46 17.65
C ALA A 66 2.41 0.04 18.22
N LEU A 67 3.05 -0.96 17.60
CA LEU A 67 2.88 -2.37 17.94
C LEU A 67 4.05 -2.96 18.73
N GLU A 68 5.27 -2.53 18.43
CA GLU A 68 6.52 -2.97 19.07
C GLU A 68 6.94 -2.01 20.19
N ALA A 69 6.18 -0.92 20.47
CA ALA A 69 6.52 0.09 21.46
C ALA A 69 6.86 -0.56 22.81
N PRO A 70 7.84 -0.03 23.53
CA PRO A 70 8.46 -0.67 24.67
C PRO A 70 7.45 -0.86 25.80
N GLN A 71 6.83 -1.98 25.80
CA GLN A 71 6.32 -2.56 27.00
C GLN A 71 7.55 -3.07 27.73
N GLU A 72 7.74 -2.67 28.95
CA GLU A 72 8.92 -2.95 29.79
C GLU A 72 9.32 -4.44 29.87
N HIS A 73 8.64 -5.32 29.11
CA HIS A 73 8.80 -6.78 29.11
C HIS A 73 8.50 -7.42 27.76
N GLY A 74 8.69 -6.90 26.62
CA GLY A 74 8.64 -7.65 25.35
C GLY A 74 7.51 -8.70 25.24
N ASP A 75 6.32 -8.43 25.79
CA ASP A 75 5.42 -9.49 26.20
C ASP A 75 4.41 -9.78 25.09
N ARG A 76 4.66 -10.86 24.32
CA ARG A 76 3.68 -11.53 23.44
C ARG A 76 2.32 -11.74 24.12
N ASP A 77 2.31 -11.91 25.43
CA ASP A 77 1.09 -12.13 26.19
C ASP A 77 0.10 -10.97 26.03
N PHE A 78 0.59 -9.75 25.80
CA PHE A 78 -0.26 -8.60 25.51
C PHE A 78 -0.98 -8.72 24.16
N LEU A 79 -0.27 -9.01 23.07
CA LEU A 79 -0.87 -9.20 21.74
C LEU A 79 -1.78 -10.45 21.71
N ASN A 80 -1.43 -11.47 22.46
CA ASN A 80 -2.26 -12.69 22.61
C ASN A 80 -3.54 -12.45 23.41
N ALA A 81 -3.55 -11.48 24.31
CA ALA A 81 -4.71 -11.11 25.12
C ALA A 81 -5.69 -10.18 24.42
N MET A 82 -5.26 -9.49 23.34
CA MET A 82 -6.12 -8.58 22.59
C MET A 82 -7.09 -9.33 21.69
N SER A 83 -8.30 -8.77 21.50
CA SER A 83 -9.19 -9.26 20.45
C SER A 83 -8.65 -8.90 19.06
N ILE A 84 -9.06 -9.65 18.04
CA ILE A 84 -8.59 -9.45 16.66
C ILE A 84 -9.08 -8.09 16.14
N GLU A 85 -10.28 -7.67 16.51
CA GLU A 85 -10.86 -6.39 16.13
C GLU A 85 -10.08 -5.22 16.75
N TYR A 86 -9.60 -5.38 17.99
CA TYR A 86 -8.78 -4.36 18.62
C TYR A 86 -7.44 -4.22 17.92
N ILE A 87 -6.81 -5.34 17.51
CA ILE A 87 -5.58 -5.32 16.75
C ILE A 87 -5.80 -4.63 15.39
N ALA A 88 -6.89 -4.97 14.68
CA ALA A 88 -7.24 -4.30 13.42
C ALA A 88 -7.37 -2.78 13.60
N GLN A 89 -8.02 -2.33 14.67
CA GLN A 89 -8.15 -0.91 14.98
C GLN A 89 -6.76 -0.26 15.24
N GLN A 90 -5.89 -0.92 16.00
CA GLN A 90 -4.52 -0.41 16.27
C GLN A 90 -3.70 -0.30 15.00
N LEU A 91 -3.83 -1.25 14.07
CA LEU A 91 -3.17 -1.21 12.76
C LEU A 91 -3.67 -0.01 11.94
N CYS A 92 -4.98 0.20 11.87
CA CYS A 92 -5.57 1.35 11.18
C CYS A 92 -5.11 2.69 11.79
N ASP A 93 -5.09 2.79 13.11
CA ASP A 93 -4.69 4.02 13.80
C ASP A 93 -3.19 4.30 13.63
N ALA A 94 -2.36 3.25 13.54
CA ALA A 94 -0.94 3.37 13.21
C ALA A 94 -0.74 3.92 11.79
N ILE A 95 -1.50 3.43 10.79
CA ILE A 95 -1.45 3.96 9.41
C ILE A 95 -1.91 5.42 9.36
N ARG A 96 -3.00 5.78 10.04
CA ARG A 96 -3.47 7.18 10.11
C ARG A 96 -2.42 8.09 10.76
N THR A 97 -1.76 7.61 11.81
CA THR A 97 -0.66 8.32 12.46
C THR A 97 0.52 8.51 11.51
N ALA A 98 0.88 7.47 10.75
CA ALA A 98 1.91 7.55 9.72
C ALA A 98 1.55 8.59 8.66
N ASN A 99 0.32 8.58 8.17
CA ASN A 99 -0.19 9.54 7.19
C ASN A 99 -0.01 10.98 7.67
N LEU A 100 -0.45 11.30 8.88
CA LEU A 100 -0.32 12.65 9.44
C LEU A 100 1.14 13.08 9.56
N ARG A 101 2.05 12.19 9.96
CA ARG A 101 3.49 12.46 10.02
C ARG A 101 4.08 12.77 8.66
N ILE A 102 3.69 12.03 7.62
CA ILE A 102 4.14 12.25 6.24
C ILE A 102 3.64 13.61 5.74
N VAL A 103 2.34 13.93 5.95
CA VAL A 103 1.76 15.24 5.58
C VAL A 103 2.46 16.39 6.27
N GLU A 104 2.71 16.28 7.59
CA GLU A 104 3.42 17.29 8.36
C GLU A 104 4.86 17.48 7.84
N ARG A 105 5.54 16.38 7.55
CA ARG A 105 6.91 16.38 7.04
C ARG A 105 7.01 17.02 5.65
N ALA A 106 6.09 16.67 4.72
CA ALA A 106 5.98 17.27 3.40
C ALA A 106 5.68 18.77 3.46
N SER A 107 4.86 19.19 4.43
CA SER A 107 4.49 20.60 4.59
C SER A 107 5.63 21.44 5.18
N SER A 108 6.47 20.83 6.01
CA SER A 108 7.59 21.54 6.68
C SER A 108 8.86 21.62 5.83
N ASN A 109 8.99 20.79 4.78
CA ASN A 109 10.16 20.77 3.91
C ASN A 109 9.76 20.83 2.42
N PRO A 110 10.04 21.96 1.72
CA PRO A 110 9.69 22.11 0.30
C PRO A 110 10.32 21.04 -0.63
N GLU A 111 11.46 20.47 -0.27
CA GLU A 111 12.15 19.42 -1.05
C GLU A 111 11.42 18.08 -1.00
N LEU A 112 10.59 17.88 0.04
CA LEU A 112 9.79 16.67 0.24
C LEU A 112 8.34 16.85 -0.24
N ARG A 113 8.05 17.94 -0.93
CA ARG A 113 6.69 18.23 -1.40
C ARG A 113 6.20 17.14 -2.36
N GLY A 114 5.05 16.56 -2.03
CA GLY A 114 4.45 15.48 -2.80
C GLY A 114 4.98 14.09 -2.45
N MET A 115 5.77 13.98 -1.36
CA MET A 115 6.13 12.68 -0.81
C MET A 115 4.88 11.90 -0.39
N GLY A 116 4.92 10.61 -0.59
CA GLY A 116 3.84 9.70 -0.21
C GLY A 116 4.34 8.26 -0.24
N THR A 117 3.49 7.35 0.19
CA THR A 117 3.80 5.91 0.15
C THR A 117 2.54 5.07 0.17
N THR A 118 2.65 3.84 -0.35
CA THR A 118 1.69 2.78 -0.07
C THR A 118 1.95 2.19 1.32
N VAL A 119 1.01 1.44 1.86
CA VAL A 119 1.23 0.50 2.97
C VAL A 119 0.35 -0.71 2.76
N THR A 120 0.97 -1.88 2.67
CA THR A 120 0.30 -3.17 2.70
C THR A 120 0.91 -3.99 3.81
N MET A 121 0.12 -4.40 4.77
CA MET A 121 0.62 -5.21 5.87
C MET A 121 -0.33 -6.35 6.24
N VAL A 122 0.24 -7.38 6.86
CA VAL A 122 -0.50 -8.48 7.47
C VAL A 122 0.00 -8.72 8.88
N PHE A 123 -0.96 -8.89 9.78
CA PHE A 123 -0.75 -9.42 11.11
C PHE A 123 -1.29 -10.85 11.16
N VAL A 124 -0.46 -11.80 11.54
CA VAL A 124 -0.83 -13.22 11.69
C VAL A 124 -0.70 -13.62 13.16
N ARG A 125 -1.72 -14.27 13.68
CA ARG A 125 -1.71 -14.86 15.01
C ARG A 125 -2.41 -16.24 14.99
N GLY A 126 -1.61 -17.28 15.06
CA GLY A 126 -2.11 -18.62 14.83
C GLY A 126 -2.68 -18.73 13.40
N THR A 127 -3.92 -19.15 13.27
CA THR A 127 -4.60 -19.26 11.97
C THR A 127 -5.35 -17.99 11.55
N GLU A 128 -5.36 -16.94 12.36
CA GLU A 128 -6.03 -15.68 12.05
C GLU A 128 -5.06 -14.74 11.34
N ALA A 129 -5.48 -14.14 10.24
CA ALA A 129 -4.72 -13.14 9.50
C ALA A 129 -5.57 -11.90 9.24
N ILE A 130 -5.03 -10.72 9.59
CA ILE A 130 -5.63 -9.41 9.31
C ILE A 130 -4.70 -8.67 8.37
N PHE A 131 -5.26 -8.15 7.29
CA PHE A 131 -4.56 -7.26 6.37
C PHE A 131 -5.09 -5.86 6.53
N THR A 132 -4.19 -4.88 6.48
CA THR A 132 -4.56 -3.48 6.32
C THR A 132 -3.80 -2.90 5.15
N HIS A 133 -4.48 -2.04 4.38
CA HIS A 133 -3.98 -1.69 3.06
C HIS A 133 -4.35 -0.28 2.64
N VAL A 134 -3.37 0.40 2.01
CA VAL A 134 -3.52 1.66 1.27
C VAL A 134 -2.52 1.67 0.12
N GLY A 135 -2.98 1.84 -1.12
CA GLY A 135 -2.12 1.95 -2.30
C GLY A 135 -2.33 0.85 -3.34
N ASP A 136 -1.28 0.46 -4.04
CA ASP A 136 -1.26 -0.58 -5.08
C ASP A 136 -0.18 -1.66 -4.86
N SER A 137 0.53 -1.63 -3.75
CA SER A 137 1.26 -2.79 -3.25
C SER A 137 0.25 -3.88 -2.88
N ARG A 138 0.56 -5.13 -3.11
CA ARG A 138 -0.46 -6.20 -3.03
C ARG A 138 -0.16 -7.23 -1.96
N ALA A 139 -1.24 -7.83 -1.44
CA ALA A 139 -1.20 -9.04 -0.64
C ALA A 139 -1.96 -10.17 -1.33
N TYR A 140 -1.36 -11.35 -1.34
CA TYR A 140 -1.93 -12.56 -1.93
C TYR A 140 -2.01 -13.68 -0.91
N LEU A 141 -3.09 -14.47 -1.00
CA LEU A 141 -3.20 -15.78 -0.40
C LEU A 141 -3.02 -16.85 -1.49
N ILE A 142 -2.05 -17.74 -1.32
CA ILE A 142 -1.76 -18.84 -2.21
C ILE A 142 -2.11 -20.14 -1.50
N ASN A 143 -3.14 -20.82 -1.98
CA ASN A 143 -3.58 -22.09 -1.42
C ASN A 143 -2.65 -23.23 -1.89
N GLY A 144 -1.98 -23.88 -0.94
CA GLY A 144 -1.02 -24.93 -1.26
C GLY A 144 -1.64 -26.22 -1.83
N ARG A 145 -2.96 -26.44 -1.63
CA ARG A 145 -3.65 -27.67 -2.11
C ARG A 145 -4.13 -27.51 -3.54
N ASP A 146 -4.89 -26.45 -3.76
CA ASP A 146 -5.57 -26.21 -5.05
C ASP A 146 -4.68 -25.42 -6.02
N ARG A 147 -3.51 -24.97 -5.55
CA ARG A 147 -2.56 -24.11 -6.28
C ARG A 147 -3.23 -22.81 -6.76
N PHE A 148 -4.26 -22.36 -6.07
CA PHE A 148 -5.00 -21.16 -6.42
C PHE A 148 -4.40 -19.94 -5.70
N ILE A 149 -4.22 -18.85 -6.43
CA ILE A 149 -3.78 -17.56 -5.90
C ILE A 149 -4.96 -16.59 -5.89
N THR A 150 -5.19 -15.96 -4.75
CA THR A 150 -6.19 -14.91 -4.57
C THR A 150 -5.51 -13.63 -4.15
N GLN A 151 -5.73 -12.54 -4.87
CA GLN A 151 -5.36 -11.21 -4.40
C GLN A 151 -6.34 -10.80 -3.30
N ILE A 152 -5.80 -10.48 -2.11
CA ILE A 152 -6.60 -10.09 -0.94
C ILE A 152 -6.91 -8.60 -0.99
N THR A 153 -5.93 -7.77 -1.38
CA THR A 153 -6.04 -6.31 -1.44
C THR A 153 -6.59 -5.86 -2.80
N ALA A 154 -7.36 -4.78 -2.81
CA ALA A 154 -7.77 -4.12 -4.04
C ALA A 154 -6.89 -2.89 -4.28
N ASP A 155 -6.31 -2.75 -5.47
CA ASP A 155 -5.41 -1.64 -5.77
C ASP A 155 -6.15 -0.30 -5.74
N HIS A 156 -5.60 0.68 -5.05
CA HIS A 156 -6.11 2.05 -5.04
C HIS A 156 -5.57 2.86 -6.22
N SER A 157 -5.55 2.26 -7.41
CA SER A 157 -5.14 2.88 -8.66
C SER A 157 -6.33 3.32 -9.50
N PHE A 158 -6.11 4.37 -10.30
CA PHE A 158 -7.16 4.87 -11.20
C PHE A 158 -7.64 3.81 -12.19
N VAL A 159 -6.72 3.00 -12.71
CA VAL A 159 -7.04 1.96 -13.68
C VAL A 159 -7.85 0.83 -13.06
N GLU A 160 -7.55 0.44 -11.83
CA GLU A 160 -8.33 -0.58 -11.13
C GLU A 160 -9.76 -0.11 -10.85
N ALA A 161 -9.95 1.16 -10.51
CA ALA A 161 -11.28 1.75 -10.39
C ALA A 161 -12.06 1.68 -11.71
N LEU A 162 -11.41 1.92 -12.86
CA LEU A 162 -12.03 1.80 -14.18
C LEU A 162 -12.37 0.33 -14.53
N VAL A 163 -11.51 -0.62 -14.16
CA VAL A 163 -11.79 -2.05 -14.34
C VAL A 163 -12.98 -2.48 -13.49
N ALA A 164 -12.99 -2.11 -12.21
CA ALA A 164 -14.09 -2.45 -11.31
C ALA A 164 -15.44 -1.86 -11.76
N ALA A 165 -15.42 -0.65 -12.35
CA ALA A 165 -16.59 -0.02 -12.96
C ALA A 165 -16.97 -0.66 -14.32
N GLY A 166 -16.12 -1.51 -14.89
CA GLY A 166 -16.33 -2.17 -16.19
C GLY A 166 -16.12 -1.24 -17.38
N HIS A 167 -15.36 -0.15 -17.22
CA HIS A 167 -15.02 0.75 -18.32
C HIS A 167 -13.89 0.23 -19.19
N ILE A 168 -12.93 -0.48 -18.59
CA ILE A 168 -11.81 -1.12 -19.27
C ILE A 168 -11.62 -2.56 -18.76
N THR A 169 -10.91 -3.39 -19.52
CA THR A 169 -10.49 -4.73 -19.07
C THR A 169 -9.16 -4.64 -18.30
N HIS A 170 -8.78 -5.72 -17.59
CA HIS A 170 -7.48 -5.79 -16.91
C HIS A 170 -6.32 -5.65 -17.92
N GLU A 171 -6.43 -6.24 -19.12
CA GLU A 171 -5.40 -6.12 -20.17
C GLU A 171 -5.25 -4.66 -20.62
N GLN A 172 -6.38 -3.93 -20.76
CA GLN A 172 -6.35 -2.51 -21.11
C GLN A 172 -5.76 -1.65 -19.99
N ALA A 173 -5.96 -2.04 -18.73
CA ALA A 173 -5.40 -1.34 -17.57
C ALA A 173 -3.86 -1.42 -17.54
N GLU A 174 -3.27 -2.56 -17.91
CA GLU A 174 -1.81 -2.77 -17.94
C GLU A 174 -1.10 -1.81 -18.92
N GLU A 175 -1.73 -1.46 -20.04
CA GLU A 175 -1.17 -0.57 -21.07
C GLU A 175 -1.66 0.88 -20.93
N HIS A 176 -2.49 1.17 -19.92
CA HIS A 176 -3.13 2.47 -19.80
C HIS A 176 -2.11 3.55 -19.41
N PRO A 177 -2.15 4.77 -20.02
CA PRO A 177 -1.22 5.87 -19.69
C PRO A 177 -1.22 6.29 -18.21
N MET A 178 -2.35 6.09 -17.52
CA MET A 178 -2.53 6.44 -16.11
C MET A 178 -2.42 5.22 -15.16
N ARG A 179 -1.79 4.12 -15.58
CA ARG A 179 -1.67 2.90 -14.76
C ARG A 179 -0.96 3.11 -13.42
N ASN A 180 -0.07 4.11 -13.34
CA ASN A 180 0.69 4.43 -12.12
C ASN A 180 0.01 5.54 -11.28
N VAL A 181 -1.23 5.94 -11.59
CA VAL A 181 -1.92 7.01 -10.85
C VAL A 181 -2.71 6.39 -9.71
N LEU A 182 -2.31 6.69 -8.49
CA LEU A 182 -3.05 6.30 -7.29
C LEU A 182 -4.10 7.36 -6.93
N TYR A 183 -5.30 6.92 -6.59
CA TYR A 183 -6.31 7.80 -6.02
C TYR A 183 -6.26 7.83 -4.49
N ARG A 184 -5.52 6.88 -3.86
CA ARG A 184 -5.32 6.81 -2.41
C ARG A 184 -3.92 6.31 -2.08
N ALA A 185 -3.16 7.14 -1.36
CA ALA A 185 -1.85 6.82 -0.80
C ALA A 185 -1.59 7.71 0.42
N LEU A 186 -0.71 7.30 1.33
CA LEU A 186 -0.30 8.09 2.48
C LEU A 186 0.42 9.37 2.01
N GLY A 187 0.22 10.46 2.73
CA GLY A 187 0.83 11.75 2.45
C GLY A 187 0.07 12.65 1.46
N GLN A 188 -1.01 12.15 0.83
CA GLN A 188 -1.80 12.92 -0.14
C GLN A 188 -2.87 13.82 0.48
N SER A 189 -3.39 13.45 1.65
CA SER A 189 -4.43 14.19 2.38
C SER A 189 -4.32 13.96 3.88
N ASP A 190 -4.88 14.86 4.69
CA ASP A 190 -4.86 14.72 6.17
C ASP A 190 -5.66 13.51 6.65
N ASP A 191 -6.75 13.18 5.95
CA ASP A 191 -7.59 12.02 6.26
C ASP A 191 -7.37 10.90 5.25
N ILE A 192 -7.36 9.65 5.75
CA ILE A 192 -7.13 8.48 4.92
C ILE A 192 -7.98 7.29 5.36
N ASP A 193 -8.68 6.72 4.41
CA ASP A 193 -9.38 5.46 4.59
C ASP A 193 -8.41 4.29 4.45
N VAL A 194 -8.46 3.37 5.41
CA VAL A 194 -7.64 2.17 5.46
C VAL A 194 -8.55 0.96 5.23
N ASP A 195 -8.25 0.19 4.20
CA ASP A 195 -8.97 -1.05 3.95
C ASP A 195 -8.48 -2.15 4.91
N VAL A 196 -9.43 -2.95 5.42
CA VAL A 196 -9.17 -4.06 6.34
C VAL A 196 -9.78 -5.34 5.76
N TYR A 197 -8.98 -6.41 5.72
CA TYR A 197 -9.41 -7.73 5.29
C TYR A 197 -9.03 -8.76 6.33
N GLU A 198 -9.84 -9.79 6.51
CA GLU A 198 -9.61 -10.88 7.44
C GLU A 198 -9.72 -12.21 6.74
N THR A 199 -8.86 -13.15 7.10
CA THR A 199 -8.97 -14.53 6.63
C THR A 199 -8.45 -15.52 7.66
N ARG A 200 -8.81 -16.78 7.48
CA ARG A 200 -8.24 -17.90 8.24
C ARG A 200 -7.29 -18.70 7.39
N LEU A 201 -6.10 -18.88 7.92
CA LEU A 201 -5.03 -19.63 7.30
C LEU A 201 -5.12 -21.12 7.63
N ARG A 202 -4.66 -21.93 6.70
CA ARG A 202 -4.54 -23.37 6.83
C ARG A 202 -3.09 -23.80 6.61
N PRO A 203 -2.61 -24.86 7.25
CA PRO A 203 -1.33 -25.44 6.89
C PRO A 203 -1.23 -25.76 5.39
N GLY A 204 -0.14 -25.31 4.79
CA GLY A 204 0.10 -25.35 3.36
C GLY A 204 -0.21 -24.05 2.64
N ASP A 205 -0.96 -23.12 3.25
CA ASP A 205 -1.18 -21.80 2.70
C ASP A 205 0.10 -20.96 2.76
N ARG A 206 0.22 -20.05 1.82
CA ARG A 206 1.28 -19.05 1.78
C ARG A 206 0.69 -17.67 1.58
N LEU A 207 1.20 -16.72 2.34
CA LEU A 207 0.93 -15.30 2.13
C LEU A 207 2.11 -14.67 1.42
N LEU A 208 1.83 -13.80 0.47
CA LEU A 208 2.83 -13.00 -0.21
C LEU A 208 2.41 -11.54 -0.19
N LEU A 209 3.28 -10.66 0.31
CA LEU A 209 3.16 -9.22 0.19
C LEU A 209 4.24 -8.73 -0.77
N CYS A 210 3.90 -7.79 -1.66
CA CYS A 210 4.87 -7.25 -2.59
C CYS A 210 4.54 -5.80 -2.99
N SER A 211 5.58 -5.06 -3.41
CA SER A 211 5.42 -3.80 -4.13
C SER A 211 5.03 -4.05 -5.59
N ASP A 212 4.64 -3.00 -6.30
CA ASP A 212 4.19 -3.07 -7.69
C ASP A 212 5.31 -3.47 -8.66
N GLY A 213 6.59 -3.24 -8.29
CA GLY A 213 7.74 -3.68 -9.08
C GLY A 213 7.80 -5.19 -9.32
N LEU A 214 7.20 -6.01 -8.45
CA LEU A 214 7.01 -7.43 -8.74
C LEU A 214 5.89 -7.63 -9.76
N THR A 215 4.71 -7.09 -9.51
CA THR A 215 3.48 -7.41 -10.24
C THR A 215 3.42 -6.79 -11.64
N ARG A 216 4.24 -5.79 -11.92
CA ARG A 216 4.48 -5.26 -13.26
C ARG A 216 5.13 -6.28 -14.19
N HIS A 217 5.95 -7.17 -13.65
CA HIS A 217 6.77 -8.10 -14.42
C HIS A 217 6.36 -9.56 -14.26
N VAL A 218 5.73 -9.93 -13.15
CA VAL A 218 5.38 -11.32 -12.81
C VAL A 218 3.88 -11.43 -12.59
N LYS A 219 3.23 -12.27 -13.40
CA LYS A 219 1.78 -12.48 -13.32
C LYS A 219 1.40 -13.32 -12.10
N PRO A 220 0.17 -13.19 -11.56
CA PRO A 220 -0.23 -13.91 -10.36
C PRO A 220 -0.04 -15.44 -10.43
N HIS A 221 -0.33 -16.08 -11.57
CA HIS A 221 -0.13 -17.52 -11.71
C HIS A 221 1.35 -17.92 -11.66
N GLU A 222 2.25 -17.08 -12.20
CA GLU A 222 3.69 -17.32 -12.14
C GLU A 222 4.21 -17.11 -10.71
N ILE A 223 3.68 -16.11 -9.99
CA ILE A 223 3.96 -15.92 -8.56
C ILE A 223 3.60 -17.19 -7.79
N ALA A 224 2.39 -17.74 -8.02
CA ALA A 224 1.97 -18.97 -7.37
C ALA A 224 2.88 -20.15 -7.73
N ASP A 225 3.27 -20.29 -8.99
CA ASP A 225 4.15 -21.36 -9.43
C ASP A 225 5.53 -21.29 -8.76
N VAL A 226 6.13 -20.11 -8.67
CA VAL A 226 7.42 -19.92 -7.98
C VAL A 226 7.29 -20.21 -6.48
N VAL A 227 6.31 -19.60 -5.82
CA VAL A 227 6.12 -19.74 -4.36
C VAL A 227 5.76 -21.17 -3.96
N LEU A 228 5.07 -21.93 -4.82
CA LEU A 228 4.68 -23.33 -4.55
C LEU A 228 5.71 -24.36 -5.00
N SER A 229 6.69 -23.99 -5.82
CA SER A 229 7.76 -24.91 -6.23
C SER A 229 8.89 -25.01 -5.22
N ASP A 230 9.03 -24.03 -4.35
CA ASP A 230 10.02 -24.01 -3.29
C ASP A 230 9.36 -24.13 -1.91
N GLU A 231 9.91 -25.01 -1.05
CA GLU A 231 9.50 -25.15 0.34
C GLU A 231 10.17 -24.09 1.24
N GLU A 232 11.24 -23.44 0.74
CA GLU A 232 12.00 -22.43 1.47
C GLU A 232 11.57 -21.03 1.02
N PRO A 233 10.89 -20.24 1.91
CA PRO A 233 10.47 -18.87 1.58
C PRO A 233 11.60 -17.97 1.10
N GLU A 234 12.82 -18.17 1.61
CA GLU A 234 14.03 -17.44 1.21
C GLU A 234 14.35 -17.61 -0.26
N LEU A 235 14.34 -18.88 -0.76
CA LEU A 235 14.63 -19.18 -2.16
C LEU A 235 13.51 -18.68 -3.08
N ALA A 236 12.26 -18.85 -2.66
CA ALA A 236 11.12 -18.36 -3.43
C ALA A 236 11.15 -16.81 -3.56
N SER A 237 11.47 -16.09 -2.47
CA SER A 237 11.58 -14.63 -2.51
C SER A 237 12.71 -14.14 -3.40
N GLU A 238 13.87 -14.83 -3.42
CA GLU A 238 14.98 -14.55 -4.30
C GLU A 238 14.61 -14.80 -5.76
N ALA A 239 14.00 -15.95 -6.05
CA ALA A 239 13.56 -16.31 -7.40
C ALA A 239 12.55 -15.31 -7.98
N LEU A 240 11.62 -14.79 -7.18
CA LEU A 240 10.66 -13.78 -7.62
C LEU A 240 11.35 -12.45 -7.98
N ILE A 241 12.28 -11.98 -7.15
CA ILE A 241 13.07 -10.77 -7.42
C ILE A 241 13.90 -10.94 -8.68
N ASP A 242 14.59 -12.06 -8.81
CA ASP A 242 15.41 -12.36 -9.99
C ASP A 242 14.57 -12.44 -11.27
N LEU A 243 13.36 -13.01 -11.18
CA LEU A 243 12.42 -13.07 -12.29
C LEU A 243 11.97 -11.68 -12.73
N ALA A 244 11.59 -10.80 -11.78
CA ALA A 244 11.21 -9.42 -12.07
C ALA A 244 12.38 -8.65 -12.70
N ASN A 245 13.57 -8.77 -12.12
CA ASN A 245 14.78 -8.14 -12.63
C ASN A 245 15.18 -8.62 -14.03
N SER A 246 15.05 -9.91 -14.31
CA SER A 246 15.33 -10.50 -15.64
C SER A 246 14.38 -10.00 -16.74
N ARG A 247 13.20 -9.49 -16.35
CA ARG A 247 12.17 -8.94 -17.25
C ARG A 247 12.20 -7.43 -17.39
N GLY A 248 13.20 -6.79 -16.81
CA GLY A 248 13.43 -5.35 -16.94
C GLY A 248 13.82 -4.69 -15.63
N GLY A 249 13.20 -5.06 -14.50
CA GLY A 249 13.52 -4.52 -13.19
C GLY A 249 13.41 -2.99 -13.17
N GLU A 250 12.35 -2.43 -13.77
CA GLU A 250 12.19 -0.99 -13.98
C GLU A 250 11.96 -0.23 -12.67
N ASP A 251 11.55 -0.93 -11.61
CA ASP A 251 11.26 -0.36 -10.31
C ASP A 251 11.91 -1.15 -9.17
N ASN A 252 11.82 -0.61 -7.95
CA ASN A 252 12.16 -1.31 -6.72
C ASN A 252 11.24 -2.53 -6.56
N VAL A 253 11.78 -3.65 -6.11
CA VAL A 253 11.05 -4.92 -5.96
C VAL A 253 11.18 -5.40 -4.52
N SER A 254 10.06 -5.45 -3.83
CA SER A 254 9.99 -5.94 -2.45
C SER A 254 9.01 -7.09 -2.32
N VAL A 255 9.42 -8.12 -1.59
CA VAL A 255 8.65 -9.35 -1.39
C VAL A 255 8.78 -9.83 0.05
N ILE A 256 7.66 -10.16 0.68
CA ILE A 256 7.61 -10.89 1.95
C ILE A 256 6.75 -12.13 1.74
N ILE A 257 7.27 -13.30 2.15
CA ILE A 257 6.56 -14.58 2.08
C ILE A 257 6.39 -15.14 3.49
N ILE A 258 5.19 -15.63 3.80
CA ILE A 258 4.87 -16.34 5.03
C ILE A 258 4.28 -17.69 4.64
N LEU A 259 4.99 -18.77 4.94
CA LEU A 259 4.53 -20.15 4.80
C LEU A 259 3.91 -20.62 6.11
N VAL A 260 2.72 -21.18 6.04
CA VAL A 260 1.99 -21.77 7.17
C VAL A 260 2.20 -23.28 7.20
N GLU A 261 2.84 -23.78 8.22
CA GLU A 261 3.09 -25.22 8.42
C GLU A 261 2.27 -25.77 9.58
N ALA A 262 1.85 -27.02 9.52
CA ALA A 262 1.29 -27.70 10.69
C ALA A 262 2.42 -28.10 11.63
N THR A 263 2.28 -27.83 12.94
CA THR A 263 3.21 -28.34 13.97
C THR A 263 3.12 -29.85 14.12
N ASP A 264 1.92 -30.41 13.89
CA ASP A 264 1.67 -31.86 13.83
C ASP A 264 0.84 -32.17 12.57
N PRO A 265 1.50 -32.52 11.45
CA PRO A 265 0.83 -32.78 10.18
C PRO A 265 -0.14 -33.97 10.21
N GLU A 266 0.09 -34.97 11.07
CA GLU A 266 -0.78 -36.12 11.17
C GLU A 266 -2.07 -35.78 11.91
N ARG A 267 -1.97 -35.11 13.03
CA ARG A 267 -3.09 -34.60 13.82
C ARG A 267 -3.94 -33.60 12.98
N TYR A 268 -3.29 -32.75 12.23
CA TYR A 268 -3.99 -31.79 11.37
C TYR A 268 -4.82 -32.52 10.31
N ARG A 269 -4.27 -33.51 9.61
CA ARG A 269 -4.99 -34.31 8.60
C ARG A 269 -6.17 -35.08 9.20
N GLU A 270 -6.06 -35.55 10.43
CA GLU A 270 -7.17 -36.21 11.16
C GLU A 270 -8.29 -35.21 11.47
N GLN A 271 -7.94 -34.00 11.93
CA GLN A 271 -8.91 -32.94 12.22
C GLN A 271 -9.64 -32.47 10.95
N GLU A 272 -8.94 -32.34 9.84
CA GLU A 272 -9.56 -31.99 8.57
C GLU A 272 -10.54 -33.01 8.05
N ARG A 273 -10.23 -34.29 8.19
CA ARG A 273 -11.17 -35.37 7.82
C ARG A 273 -12.44 -35.35 8.66
N ALA A 274 -12.35 -34.79 9.87
CA ALA A 274 -13.49 -34.68 10.79
C ALA A 274 -14.32 -33.40 10.60
N ALA A 275 -13.75 -32.36 9.98
CA ALA A 275 -14.38 -31.06 9.80
C ALA A 275 -14.72 -30.81 8.32
N SER A 276 -15.99 -30.84 7.95
CA SER A 276 -16.44 -30.25 6.68
C SER A 276 -16.69 -28.77 6.95
N ILE A 277 -15.79 -27.89 6.49
CA ILE A 277 -15.87 -26.45 6.76
C ILE A 277 -16.01 -25.70 5.44
N ASP A 278 -17.04 -24.88 5.39
CA ASP A 278 -17.29 -23.88 4.37
C ASP A 278 -16.67 -22.55 4.87
N ASP A 279 -15.42 -22.29 4.50
CA ASP A 279 -14.73 -21.03 4.80
C ASP A 279 -14.72 -20.14 3.57
N THR A 280 -15.58 -19.14 3.57
CA THR A 280 -15.66 -18.16 2.49
C THR A 280 -14.85 -16.93 2.86
N LEU A 281 -13.92 -16.52 1.99
CA LEU A 281 -13.20 -15.25 2.10
C LEU A 281 -14.20 -14.11 1.87
N VAL A 282 -14.37 -13.22 2.85
CA VAL A 282 -15.19 -12.02 2.72
C VAL A 282 -14.26 -10.84 2.40
N LEU A 283 -14.32 -10.38 1.16
CA LEU A 283 -13.62 -9.16 0.73
C LEU A 283 -14.58 -7.97 0.87
N PRO A 284 -14.24 -6.92 1.65
CA PRO A 284 -15.03 -5.70 1.68
C PRO A 284 -14.93 -4.98 0.32
N GLU A 285 -16.04 -4.44 -0.16
CA GLU A 285 -16.05 -3.61 -1.35
C GLU A 285 -15.52 -2.21 -1.02
N SER A 286 -14.61 -1.68 -1.85
CA SER A 286 -14.14 -0.29 -1.72
C SER A 286 -15.31 0.69 -1.93
N PRO A 287 -15.47 1.74 -1.09
CA PRO A 287 -16.51 2.75 -1.26
C PRO A 287 -16.52 3.42 -2.64
N ILE A 288 -15.35 3.53 -3.27
CA ILE A 288 -15.21 4.09 -4.63
C ILE A 288 -15.76 3.11 -5.67
N ILE A 289 -15.48 1.81 -5.51
CA ILE A 289 -16.03 0.76 -6.39
C ILE A 289 -17.55 0.74 -6.29
N GLU A 290 -18.09 0.88 -5.08
CA GLU A 290 -19.54 0.95 -4.86
C GLU A 290 -20.16 2.19 -5.51
N ALA A 291 -19.51 3.37 -5.38
CA ALA A 291 -19.94 4.59 -6.03
C ALA A 291 -19.93 4.47 -7.57
N LEU A 292 -18.87 3.89 -8.15
CA LEU A 292 -18.76 3.67 -9.60
C LEU A 292 -19.76 2.64 -10.13
N LYS A 293 -20.10 1.60 -9.34
CA LYS A 293 -21.18 0.63 -9.69
C LYS A 293 -22.57 1.28 -9.66
N LEU A 294 -22.81 2.20 -8.70
CA LEU A 294 -24.06 2.96 -8.64
C LEU A 294 -24.22 3.88 -9.85
N GLU A 295 -23.16 4.53 -10.31
CA GLU A 295 -23.17 5.33 -11.55
C GLU A 295 -23.48 4.49 -12.79
N ARG A 296 -22.93 3.27 -12.88
CA ARG A 296 -23.23 2.37 -14.00
C ARG A 296 -24.69 1.93 -14.02
N SER A 297 -25.31 1.68 -12.86
CA SER A 297 -26.74 1.32 -12.79
C SER A 297 -27.68 2.50 -13.13
N ALA A 298 -27.16 3.75 -13.08
CA ALA A 298 -27.89 4.95 -13.49
C ALA A 298 -27.68 5.29 -14.98
N GLN A 299 -26.68 4.69 -15.66
CA GLN A 299 -26.30 4.96 -17.06
C GLN A 299 -26.92 4.05 -18.10
N ASP A 300 -27.91 3.23 -17.76
CA ASP A 300 -28.75 2.57 -18.78
C ASP A 300 -29.62 3.58 -19.59
N ASP A 301 -29.37 4.87 -19.44
CA ASP A 301 -29.95 5.96 -20.23
C ASP A 301 -28.87 6.60 -21.12
N PRO A 302 -29.00 6.63 -22.47
CA PRO A 302 -27.92 6.92 -23.42
C PRO A 302 -27.48 8.40 -23.50
N GLU A 303 -27.97 9.31 -22.67
CA GLU A 303 -27.72 10.76 -22.80
C GLU A 303 -26.70 11.36 -21.81
N ASP A 304 -26.06 10.60 -20.91
CA ASP A 304 -25.25 11.17 -19.82
C ASP A 304 -23.74 10.81 -19.86
N THR A 305 -23.06 11.17 -20.95
CA THR A 305 -21.60 11.00 -21.15
C THR A 305 -20.73 12.12 -20.55
N LEU A 306 -21.24 12.94 -19.64
CA LEU A 306 -20.61 14.22 -19.27
C LEU A 306 -19.99 14.33 -17.85
N LYS A 307 -19.83 13.26 -17.07
CA LYS A 307 -19.43 13.41 -15.65
C LYS A 307 -18.01 13.00 -15.27
N LEU A 308 -17.25 12.33 -16.12
CA LEU A 308 -15.81 12.08 -15.86
C LEU A 308 -14.98 13.36 -15.76
N ASP A 309 -15.36 14.40 -16.55
CA ASP A 309 -14.71 15.69 -16.49
C ASP A 309 -14.98 16.48 -15.19
N GLU A 310 -16.08 16.23 -14.49
CA GLU A 310 -16.39 16.89 -13.22
C GLU A 310 -15.56 16.34 -12.06
N ILE A 311 -15.27 15.05 -12.02
CA ILE A 311 -14.41 14.43 -11.00
C ILE A 311 -12.96 14.94 -11.17
N PHE A 312 -12.50 15.11 -12.41
CA PHE A 312 -11.20 15.74 -12.72
C PHE A 312 -11.15 17.23 -12.39
N ASN A 313 -12.26 17.95 -12.55
CA ASN A 313 -12.32 19.38 -12.29
C ASN A 313 -12.39 19.72 -10.80
N LEU A 314 -12.94 18.88 -9.95
CA LEU A 314 -12.94 19.06 -8.49
C LEU A 314 -11.50 18.98 -7.90
N ARG A 315 -10.61 18.14 -8.46
CA ARG A 315 -9.19 18.10 -8.07
C ARG A 315 -8.35 19.27 -8.65
N ARG A 316 -8.71 19.83 -9.81
CA ARG A 316 -8.05 21.02 -10.36
C ARG A 316 -8.36 22.29 -9.58
N ALA A 317 -9.49 22.34 -8.88
CA ALA A 317 -9.89 23.49 -8.06
C ALA A 317 -9.18 23.54 -6.70
N SER A 318 -8.60 22.42 -6.23
CA SER A 318 -7.88 22.35 -4.95
C SER A 318 -6.36 22.50 -5.06
N LEU A 319 -5.80 22.63 -6.26
CA LEU A 319 -4.38 22.96 -6.42
C LEU A 319 -4.21 24.49 -6.45
N PRO A 320 -3.31 25.08 -5.63
CA PRO A 320 -3.03 26.52 -5.70
C PRO A 320 -2.53 26.87 -7.11
N ARG A 321 -3.20 27.79 -7.77
CA ARG A 321 -2.73 28.37 -9.04
C ARG A 321 -1.49 29.20 -8.75
N ASP A 322 -0.32 28.70 -9.10
CA ASP A 322 0.89 29.49 -9.16
C ASP A 322 0.75 30.58 -10.22
N GLY A 323 1.02 31.81 -9.83
CA GLY A 323 1.45 32.87 -10.69
C GLY A 323 0.37 33.72 -11.38
N GLN A 324 -0.34 34.55 -10.63
CA GLN A 324 -0.74 35.85 -11.15
C GLN A 324 -0.16 36.95 -10.27
N ALA A 325 0.91 37.56 -10.81
CA ALA A 325 1.40 38.81 -10.29
C ALA A 325 0.26 39.83 -10.30
N SER A 326 -0.02 40.39 -9.12
CA SER A 326 -0.97 41.48 -8.94
C SER A 326 -0.41 42.74 -9.62
N GLU A 327 -0.91 43.08 -10.77
CA GLU A 327 -0.81 44.45 -11.28
C GLU A 327 -1.70 45.37 -10.44
N SER A 328 -1.07 46.24 -9.68
CA SER A 328 -1.73 47.31 -8.95
C SER A 328 -2.27 48.38 -9.92
N PRO A 329 -3.47 48.93 -9.70
CA PRO A 329 -4.01 49.95 -10.57
C PRO A 329 -3.29 51.29 -10.36
N THR A 330 -2.83 51.84 -11.48
CA THR A 330 -2.30 53.20 -11.65
C THR A 330 -3.32 54.26 -11.22
N ALA A 331 -3.01 55.01 -10.17
CA ALA A 331 -3.74 56.21 -9.82
C ALA A 331 -3.15 57.41 -10.54
N ALA A 332 -4.03 58.20 -11.10
CA ALA A 332 -3.78 59.38 -11.93
C ALA A 332 -3.06 60.52 -11.20
N HIS A 333 -2.17 61.16 -11.95
CA HIS A 333 -1.56 62.46 -11.61
C HIS A 333 -2.56 63.60 -11.61
N PRO A 334 -2.26 64.70 -10.85
CA PRO A 334 -2.28 66.00 -11.48
C PRO A 334 -0.90 66.72 -11.40
N ALA A 335 -0.64 67.44 -12.47
CA ALA A 335 0.52 68.33 -12.70
C ALA A 335 0.53 69.52 -11.74
N HIS A 336 1.73 69.92 -11.31
CA HIS A 336 2.06 71.34 -11.18
C HIS A 336 3.58 71.59 -11.30
N SER A 337 3.83 72.63 -12.11
CA SER A 337 5.04 73.34 -12.48
C SER A 337 5.92 73.87 -11.35
N GLY A 338 7.22 74.00 -11.62
CA GLY A 338 8.07 75.03 -10.95
C GLY A 338 9.55 74.67 -10.92
N GLU A 339 10.27 75.24 -11.88
CA GLU A 339 11.60 75.89 -11.93
C GLU A 339 12.55 75.74 -10.71
N GLY A 340 13.83 75.50 -11.04
CA GLY A 340 14.90 76.12 -10.27
C GLY A 340 16.21 75.31 -10.11
N ARG A 341 17.11 75.44 -11.08
CA ARG A 341 18.55 75.72 -10.99
C ARG A 341 19.41 75.17 -9.86
N ASP A 342 20.47 74.52 -10.29
CA ASP A 342 21.91 74.86 -10.03
C ASP A 342 22.71 73.92 -9.08
N ARG A 343 23.80 73.45 -9.68
CA ARG A 343 25.16 73.23 -9.21
C ARG A 343 25.53 71.98 -8.39
N LEU A 344 26.32 71.16 -9.09
CA LEU A 344 27.49 70.42 -8.55
C LEU A 344 28.54 71.43 -7.96
N PRO A 345 29.59 71.06 -7.20
CA PRO A 345 30.30 69.75 -7.17
C PRO A 345 30.92 69.35 -5.82
N ASN A 346 31.55 68.13 -5.87
CA ASN A 346 32.72 67.72 -5.10
C ASN A 346 32.58 67.28 -3.61
N GLY A 347 33.05 66.05 -3.40
CA GLY A 347 33.50 65.48 -2.16
C GLY A 347 33.49 63.96 -2.20
#